data_1c488467b757d781530ed465cc93a28c
#
_entry.id   1c488467b757d781530ed465cc93a28c
#
_cell.length_a   1.000
_cell.length_b   1.000
_cell.length_c   1.000
_cell.angle_alpha   90.00
_cell.angle_beta   90.00
_cell.angle_gamma   90.00
#
_symmetry.space_group_name_H-M   'P 1'
#
loop_
_entity.id
_entity.type
_entity.pdbx_description
1 polymer ?
#
loop_
_entity_poly.entity_id
_entity_poly.type
_entity_poly.pdbx_seq_one_letter_code
_entity_poly.pdbx_strand_id
1 'polypeptide(L)'
;MDGGEGRPAGGEERLVAAAQAGDAAARERLVSACLPLVYNVVGRALDGHADVDDVVQDTMLRMLNGLGGLRDPSRFRSWLVAIAMNQVRRRWSANRRRPAVGLDAAYEIADPGGDFVEITIVRLGLSGQRKEIAEATRWLDPADRDVLSLWWSEVTGELTRTELAAALDVKRRHAAVRVNRMKEQLETGRLVVRVLAATPPCPGLAELTASWDGRPTPVWRKRIARHARGCDTCRAHRHRLAPAEALLAGLVLVPPPAHLPAADLANAELSGADVALHASHGARTAAIAGTAAVVAAAAAVWFSAMPGDERPPSAAPASTPAATPSATSASPERPSPTPSRTRRSPKPRKTSKAPLSPGGQVIRLANIQRARHGCRPLRENPMLTRAAQRHSADMAARRELSHDGAGGQDPGARITAAGYRWRAWAENIQRGAATPSSAVSSWMTSTYHRANILNCDYTEIGVGVVSGSGGPWWTQDFASPQ
;
A
#
# COMPACT_ATOMS: atom_id res chain seq x y z
N MET A 1 8.41 29.95 27.53
CA MET A 1 7.27 30.72 27.03
C MET A 1 6.31 29.69 26.41
N ASP A 2 5.29 29.32 27.20
CA ASP A 2 4.19 28.47 26.77
C ASP A 2 3.27 29.28 25.86
N GLY A 3 3.36 29.05 24.58
CA GLY A 3 2.49 29.64 23.57
C GLY A 3 1.77 28.56 22.77
N GLY A 4 1.11 27.65 23.47
CA GLY A 4 0.15 26.74 22.88
C GLY A 4 -1.24 27.36 23.04
N GLU A 5 -1.77 28.06 22.02
CA GLU A 5 -3.19 28.39 21.96
C GLU A 5 -3.95 27.06 21.92
N GLY A 6 -4.39 26.63 23.10
CA GLY A 6 -5.13 25.42 23.33
C GLY A 6 -6.43 25.45 22.51
N ARG A 7 -6.57 24.50 21.60
CA ARG A 7 -7.83 24.12 20.97
C ARG A 7 -8.89 24.04 22.08
N PRO A 8 -10.11 24.56 21.91
CA PRO A 8 -11.12 24.60 22.97
C PRO A 8 -11.51 23.17 23.39
N ALA A 9 -10.92 22.70 24.48
CA ALA A 9 -11.01 21.33 24.99
C ALA A 9 -12.48 20.87 25.23
N GLY A 10 -13.42 21.76 25.44
CA GLY A 10 -14.83 21.41 25.68
C GLY A 10 -15.70 21.18 24.44
N GLY A 11 -15.19 21.46 23.22
CA GLY A 11 -15.95 21.29 21.97
C GLY A 11 -15.96 19.86 21.46
N GLU A 12 -14.84 19.21 21.45
CA GLU A 12 -14.66 17.84 20.98
C GLU A 12 -15.31 16.84 21.95
N GLU A 13 -15.14 17.02 23.26
CA GLU A 13 -15.78 16.18 24.29
C GLU A 13 -17.31 16.20 24.18
N ARG A 14 -17.89 17.39 23.98
CA ARG A 14 -19.34 17.52 23.75
C ARG A 14 -19.80 16.84 22.47
N LEU A 15 -19.00 16.94 21.39
CA LEU A 15 -19.30 16.28 20.13
C LEU A 15 -19.25 14.75 20.28
N VAL A 16 -18.26 14.23 21.00
CA VAL A 16 -18.13 12.81 21.33
C VAL A 16 -19.32 12.33 22.14
N ALA A 17 -19.72 13.08 23.21
CA ALA A 17 -20.86 12.72 24.05
C ALA A 17 -22.19 12.72 23.25
N ALA A 18 -22.42 13.70 22.39
CA ALA A 18 -23.59 13.74 21.51
C ALA A 18 -23.63 12.55 20.53
N ALA A 19 -22.49 12.21 19.93
CA ALA A 19 -22.38 11.06 19.04
C ALA A 19 -22.60 9.74 19.79
N GLN A 20 -22.16 9.61 21.05
CA GLN A 20 -22.44 8.47 21.93
C GLN A 20 -23.92 8.35 22.24
N ALA A 21 -24.62 9.49 22.41
CA ALA A 21 -26.06 9.53 22.62
C ALA A 21 -26.91 9.19 21.38
N GLY A 22 -26.26 8.91 20.23
CA GLY A 22 -26.94 8.50 19.00
C GLY A 22 -27.26 9.65 18.03
N ASP A 23 -26.81 10.88 18.30
CA ASP A 23 -27.00 12.01 17.38
C ASP A 23 -26.22 11.76 16.05
N ALA A 24 -26.97 11.52 14.97
CA ALA A 24 -26.40 11.24 13.65
C ALA A 24 -25.59 12.44 13.09
N ALA A 25 -26.06 13.67 13.32
CA ALA A 25 -25.34 14.86 12.88
C ALA A 25 -24.04 15.07 13.67
N ALA A 26 -24.02 14.70 14.96
CA ALA A 26 -22.80 14.70 15.76
C ALA A 26 -21.83 13.61 15.31
N ARG A 27 -22.31 12.41 14.93
CA ARG A 27 -21.48 11.34 14.35
C ARG A 27 -20.81 11.79 13.06
N GLU A 28 -21.56 12.39 12.13
CA GLU A 28 -21.02 12.89 10.85
C GLU A 28 -19.97 13.99 11.07
N ARG A 29 -20.26 14.96 11.95
CA ARG A 29 -19.31 16.01 12.33
C ARG A 29 -18.04 15.44 12.98
N LEU A 30 -18.19 14.42 13.82
CA LEU A 30 -17.06 13.75 14.46
C LEU A 30 -16.17 13.06 13.45
N VAL A 31 -16.76 12.32 12.50
CA VAL A 31 -16.03 11.69 11.38
C VAL A 31 -15.30 12.73 10.54
N SER A 32 -15.98 13.80 10.14
CA SER A 32 -15.40 14.91 9.37
C SER A 32 -14.20 15.56 10.08
N ALA A 33 -14.29 15.74 11.39
CA ALA A 33 -13.23 16.35 12.19
C ALA A 33 -12.01 15.44 12.37
N CYS A 34 -12.21 14.11 12.40
CA CYS A 34 -11.17 13.14 12.71
C CYS A 34 -10.52 12.54 11.45
N LEU A 35 -11.24 12.50 10.34
CA LEU A 35 -10.78 11.87 9.10
C LEU A 35 -9.42 12.40 8.61
N PRO A 36 -9.13 13.72 8.63
CA PRO A 36 -7.81 14.21 8.25
C PRO A 36 -6.69 13.69 9.16
N LEU A 37 -6.91 13.59 10.47
CA LEU A 37 -5.92 13.05 11.41
C LEU A 37 -5.64 11.58 11.11
N VAL A 38 -6.70 10.76 11.00
CA VAL A 38 -6.55 9.32 10.71
C VAL A 38 -5.86 9.10 9.37
N TYR A 39 -6.26 9.83 8.31
CA TYR A 39 -5.64 9.75 6.99
C TYR A 39 -4.14 10.08 7.02
N ASN A 40 -3.75 11.11 7.76
CA ASN A 40 -2.33 11.50 7.88
C ASN A 40 -1.52 10.51 8.71
N VAL A 41 -2.07 9.97 9.79
CA VAL A 41 -1.41 8.95 10.62
C VAL A 41 -1.20 7.67 9.82
N VAL A 42 -2.26 7.15 9.19
CA VAL A 42 -2.23 5.91 8.41
C VAL A 42 -1.36 6.07 7.16
N GLY A 43 -1.54 7.16 6.39
CA GLY A 43 -0.80 7.41 5.16
C GLY A 43 0.71 7.47 5.37
N ARG A 44 1.17 8.12 6.45
CA ARG A 44 2.61 8.17 6.79
C ARG A 44 3.14 6.85 7.33
N ALA A 45 2.35 6.14 8.13
CA ALA A 45 2.78 4.86 8.69
C ALA A 45 2.88 3.76 7.63
N LEU A 46 1.97 3.76 6.65
CA LEU A 46 1.96 2.82 5.53
C LEU A 46 2.77 3.30 4.31
N ASP A 47 3.35 4.52 4.36
CA ASP A 47 4.15 5.11 3.27
C ASP A 47 3.39 5.16 1.93
N GLY A 48 2.09 5.45 1.99
CA GLY A 48 1.22 5.50 0.82
C GLY A 48 0.90 4.14 0.18
N HIS A 49 1.06 3.05 0.94
CA HIS A 49 0.62 1.74 0.47
C HIS A 49 -0.84 1.78 -0.02
N ALA A 50 -1.18 0.98 -1.03
CA ALA A 50 -2.53 0.91 -1.61
C ALA A 50 -3.65 0.69 -0.58
N ASP A 51 -3.31 0.15 0.59
CA ASP A 51 -4.23 -0.13 1.68
C ASP A 51 -4.55 1.07 2.59
N VAL A 52 -4.01 2.27 2.31
CA VAL A 52 -4.25 3.46 3.17
C VAL A 52 -5.74 3.73 3.31
N ASP A 53 -6.46 3.74 2.21
CA ASP A 53 -7.89 4.04 2.21
C ASP A 53 -8.70 2.98 2.96
N ASP A 54 -8.37 1.71 2.78
CA ASP A 54 -9.00 0.58 3.48
C ASP A 54 -8.75 0.67 4.99
N VAL A 55 -7.50 0.94 5.39
CA VAL A 55 -7.13 1.06 6.81
C VAL A 55 -7.75 2.29 7.44
N VAL A 56 -7.88 3.40 6.71
CA VAL A 56 -8.61 4.60 7.17
C VAL A 56 -10.09 4.27 7.37
N GLN A 57 -10.74 3.64 6.39
CA GLN A 57 -12.13 3.23 6.47
C GLN A 57 -12.37 2.28 7.65
N ASP A 58 -11.58 1.22 7.78
CA ASP A 58 -11.63 0.27 8.90
C ASP A 58 -11.47 0.97 10.25
N THR A 59 -10.56 1.94 10.34
CA THR A 59 -10.32 2.72 11.55
C THR A 59 -11.55 3.54 11.92
N MET A 60 -12.16 4.22 10.94
CA MET A 60 -13.36 5.06 11.18
C MET A 60 -14.57 4.22 11.58
N LEU A 61 -14.78 3.07 10.93
CA LEU A 61 -15.85 2.14 11.29
C LEU A 61 -15.68 1.61 12.72
N ARG A 62 -14.45 1.21 13.09
CA ARG A 62 -14.14 0.73 14.45
C ARG A 62 -14.30 1.82 15.51
N MET A 63 -13.94 3.04 15.16
CA MET A 63 -14.18 4.20 16.01
C MET A 63 -15.68 4.38 16.28
N LEU A 64 -16.50 4.39 15.24
CA LEU A 64 -17.95 4.58 15.38
C LEU A 64 -18.61 3.47 16.20
N ASN A 65 -18.27 2.20 15.93
CA ASN A 65 -18.83 1.05 16.62
C ASN A 65 -18.32 0.92 18.08
N GLY A 66 -17.10 1.36 18.35
CA GLY A 66 -16.51 1.35 19.69
C GLY A 66 -16.82 2.59 20.53
N LEU A 67 -17.39 3.63 19.91
CA LEU A 67 -17.56 4.94 20.55
C LEU A 67 -18.39 4.87 21.84
N GLY A 68 -19.46 4.07 21.86
CA GLY A 68 -20.29 3.84 23.05
C GLY A 68 -19.56 3.23 24.25
N GLY A 69 -18.42 2.55 24.00
CA GLY A 69 -17.57 1.97 25.05
C GLY A 69 -16.51 2.94 25.61
N LEU A 70 -16.34 4.10 25.03
CA LEU A 70 -15.38 5.10 25.51
C LEU A 70 -15.92 5.80 26.75
N ARG A 71 -15.35 5.48 27.93
CA ARG A 71 -15.80 6.00 29.22
C ARG A 71 -15.42 7.47 29.45
N ASP A 72 -14.32 7.90 28.86
CA ASP A 72 -13.76 9.25 29.08
C ASP A 72 -13.59 9.95 27.72
N PRO A 73 -14.52 10.87 27.37
CA PRO A 73 -14.46 11.62 26.11
C PRO A 73 -13.17 12.42 25.92
N SER A 74 -12.50 12.86 26.99
CA SER A 74 -11.24 13.60 26.91
C SER A 74 -10.10 12.74 26.34
N ARG A 75 -10.22 11.43 26.39
CA ARG A 75 -9.25 10.47 25.84
C ARG A 75 -9.57 10.02 24.41
N PHE A 76 -10.56 10.62 23.78
CA PHE A 76 -11.03 10.21 22.46
C PHE A 76 -9.91 10.16 21.41
N ARG A 77 -9.08 11.20 21.31
CA ARG A 77 -8.00 11.24 20.31
C ARG A 77 -6.96 10.14 20.52
N SER A 78 -6.49 9.95 21.73
CA SER A 78 -5.53 8.89 22.03
C SER A 78 -6.08 7.50 21.71
N TRP A 79 -7.37 7.29 22.01
CA TRP A 79 -8.08 6.05 21.71
C TRP A 79 -8.25 5.86 20.19
N LEU A 80 -8.67 6.90 19.44
CA LEU A 80 -8.81 6.85 17.99
C LEU A 80 -7.47 6.53 17.29
N VAL A 81 -6.41 7.23 17.68
CA VAL A 81 -5.08 7.01 17.08
C VAL A 81 -4.53 5.63 17.47
N ALA A 82 -4.84 5.12 18.65
CA ALA A 82 -4.50 3.74 19.03
C ALA A 82 -5.23 2.71 18.13
N ILE A 83 -6.50 2.95 17.78
CA ILE A 83 -7.22 2.12 16.79
C ILE A 83 -6.47 2.16 15.45
N ALA A 84 -6.16 3.35 14.92
CA ALA A 84 -5.44 3.50 13.65
C ALA A 84 -4.11 2.73 13.65
N MET A 85 -3.27 2.92 14.68
CA MET A 85 -1.99 2.23 14.79
C MET A 85 -2.13 0.71 14.94
N ASN A 86 -3.19 0.23 15.58
CA ASN A 86 -3.47 -1.19 15.66
C ASN A 86 -3.86 -1.78 14.28
N GLN A 87 -4.62 -1.05 13.45
CA GLN A 87 -4.93 -1.48 12.08
C GLN A 87 -3.67 -1.49 11.21
N VAL A 88 -2.84 -0.45 11.29
CA VAL A 88 -1.52 -0.42 10.62
C VAL A 88 -0.67 -1.64 10.99
N ARG A 89 -0.52 -1.95 12.30
CA ARG A 89 0.25 -3.12 12.77
C ARG A 89 -0.34 -4.44 12.31
N ARG A 90 -1.67 -4.57 12.29
CA ARG A 90 -2.36 -5.77 11.78
C ARG A 90 -2.05 -5.96 10.28
N ARG A 91 -2.10 -4.89 9.51
CA ARG A 91 -1.77 -4.93 8.07
C ARG A 91 -0.33 -5.38 7.83
N TRP A 92 0.62 -4.78 8.53
CA TRP A 92 2.03 -5.22 8.47
C TRP A 92 2.23 -6.68 8.89
N SER A 93 1.49 -7.15 9.90
CA SER A 93 1.59 -8.53 10.37
C SER A 93 0.97 -9.52 9.39
N ALA A 94 -0.12 -9.16 8.73
CA ALA A 94 -0.74 -9.95 7.67
C ALA A 94 0.22 -10.09 6.47
N ASN A 95 0.82 -8.98 6.02
CA ASN A 95 1.77 -8.99 4.92
C ASN A 95 3.02 -9.84 5.22
N ARG A 96 3.53 -9.82 6.47
CA ARG A 96 4.67 -10.69 6.86
C ARG A 96 4.35 -12.17 6.96
N ARG A 97 3.09 -12.56 7.14
CA ARG A 97 2.65 -13.97 7.22
C ARG A 97 2.31 -14.56 5.86
N ARG A 98 2.17 -13.75 4.83
CA ARG A 98 2.05 -14.25 3.46
C ARG A 98 3.40 -14.83 3.06
N PRO A 99 3.48 -16.11 2.66
CA PRO A 99 4.72 -16.65 2.11
C PRO A 99 5.05 -15.82 0.87
N ALA A 100 6.30 -15.36 0.77
CA ALA A 100 6.80 -14.69 -0.42
C ALA A 100 6.87 -15.72 -1.55
N VAL A 101 5.76 -15.98 -2.22
CA VAL A 101 5.69 -16.83 -3.41
C VAL A 101 5.74 -15.91 -4.62
N GLY A 102 6.91 -15.76 -5.20
CA GLY A 102 7.11 -15.18 -6.53
C GLY A 102 6.80 -13.68 -6.65
N LEU A 103 5.66 -13.33 -7.16
CA LEU A 103 5.27 -11.95 -7.50
C LEU A 103 4.82 -11.10 -6.29
N ASP A 104 4.46 -11.70 -5.17
CA ASP A 104 4.07 -10.96 -3.95
C ASP A 104 5.24 -10.15 -3.34
N ALA A 105 6.49 -10.53 -3.59
CA ALA A 105 7.65 -9.70 -3.24
C ALA A 105 7.72 -8.40 -4.06
N ALA A 106 7.08 -8.36 -5.24
CA ALA A 106 6.94 -7.15 -6.04
C ALA A 106 5.80 -6.24 -5.55
N TYR A 107 4.86 -6.77 -4.75
CA TYR A 107 3.77 -5.99 -4.13
C TYR A 107 4.19 -5.20 -2.89
N GLU A 108 5.35 -5.47 -2.31
CA GLU A 108 5.97 -4.60 -1.29
C GLU A 108 6.61 -3.33 -1.88
N ILE A 109 6.51 -3.14 -3.19
CA ILE A 109 6.95 -1.90 -3.83
C ILE A 109 5.89 -0.85 -3.52
N ALA A 110 6.27 0.11 -2.68
CA ALA A 110 5.49 1.31 -2.44
C ALA A 110 4.98 1.85 -3.78
N ASP A 111 3.68 2.04 -3.88
CA ASP A 111 3.01 2.64 -5.03
C ASP A 111 3.64 4.01 -5.32
N PRO A 112 4.34 4.26 -6.45
CA PRO A 112 4.94 5.56 -6.75
C PRO A 112 3.95 6.73 -6.86
N GLY A 113 2.64 6.52 -6.98
CA GLY A 113 1.61 7.58 -7.00
C GLY A 113 0.69 7.53 -5.78
N GLY A 114 0.76 6.44 -5.01
CA GLY A 114 0.27 6.34 -3.65
C GLY A 114 1.31 6.77 -2.63
N ASP A 115 2.51 7.19 -3.06
CA ASP A 115 3.56 7.72 -2.19
C ASP A 115 3.03 8.93 -1.41
N PHE A 116 2.73 8.69 -0.13
CA PHE A 116 2.18 9.72 0.75
C PHE A 116 3.13 10.92 0.89
N VAL A 117 4.41 10.72 0.66
CA VAL A 117 5.42 11.76 0.63
C VAL A 117 5.18 12.70 -0.55
N GLU A 118 4.98 12.15 -1.75
CA GLU A 118 4.68 12.95 -2.94
C GLU A 118 3.34 13.67 -2.81
N ILE A 119 2.31 12.97 -2.32
CA ILE A 119 1.01 13.58 -2.00
C ILE A 119 1.19 14.74 -1.01
N THR A 120 2.01 14.58 0.03
CA THR A 120 2.30 15.62 1.01
C THR A 120 3.02 16.80 0.35
N ILE A 121 4.04 16.56 -0.46
CA ILE A 121 4.78 17.61 -1.17
C ILE A 121 3.86 18.42 -2.08
N VAL A 122 3.08 17.74 -2.91
CA VAL A 122 2.20 18.39 -3.90
C VAL A 122 1.04 19.14 -3.23
N ARG A 123 0.31 18.47 -2.32
CA ARG A 123 -0.89 19.07 -1.71
C ARG A 123 -0.57 20.20 -0.73
N LEU A 124 0.58 20.16 -0.09
CA LEU A 124 1.02 21.21 0.82
C LEU A 124 1.97 22.23 0.15
N GLY A 125 2.26 22.09 -1.13
CA GLY A 125 3.15 22.99 -1.87
C GLY A 125 4.57 23.07 -1.28
N LEU A 126 5.11 21.94 -0.79
CA LEU A 126 6.38 21.96 -0.09
C LEU A 126 7.56 22.21 -1.05
N SER A 127 8.47 23.09 -0.64
CA SER A 127 9.68 23.41 -1.38
C SER A 127 10.89 23.52 -0.43
N GLY A 128 12.11 23.58 -0.98
CA GLY A 128 13.34 23.73 -0.21
C GLY A 128 13.48 22.68 0.89
N GLN A 129 13.86 23.09 2.09
CA GLN A 129 14.11 22.18 3.22
C GLN A 129 12.83 21.44 3.71
N ARG A 130 11.63 22.00 3.49
CA ARG A 130 10.37 21.32 3.79
C ARG A 130 10.14 20.13 2.84
N LYS A 131 10.46 20.27 1.57
CA LYS A 131 10.46 19.18 0.60
C LYS A 131 11.50 18.11 0.97
N GLU A 132 12.74 18.53 1.30
CA GLU A 132 13.80 17.62 1.71
C GLU A 132 13.41 16.76 2.93
N ILE A 133 12.70 17.32 3.92
CA ILE A 133 12.27 16.54 5.08
C ILE A 133 11.16 15.56 4.73
N ALA A 134 10.23 15.93 3.85
CA ALA A 134 9.22 15.00 3.35
C ALA A 134 9.89 13.85 2.60
N GLU A 135 10.79 14.10 1.67
CA GLU A 135 11.53 13.07 0.93
C GLU A 135 12.40 12.19 1.85
N ALA A 136 12.95 12.75 2.93
CA ALA A 136 13.76 11.99 3.89
C ALA A 136 12.98 10.92 4.64
N THR A 137 11.65 11.04 4.74
CA THR A 137 10.81 10.03 5.41
C THR A 137 10.83 8.67 4.71
N ARG A 138 11.05 8.64 3.39
CA ARG A 138 11.22 7.40 2.61
C ARG A 138 12.41 6.55 3.07
N TRP A 139 13.39 7.17 3.72
CA TRP A 139 14.61 6.51 4.18
C TRP A 139 14.50 5.91 5.59
N LEU A 140 13.36 6.06 6.26
CA LEU A 140 13.14 5.53 7.59
C LEU A 140 12.87 4.02 7.57
N ASP A 141 13.24 3.35 8.66
CA ASP A 141 12.83 1.98 8.93
C ASP A 141 11.31 1.91 9.20
N PRO A 142 10.60 0.82 8.89
CA PRO A 142 9.15 0.71 9.13
C PRO A 142 8.75 1.03 10.58
N ALA A 143 9.53 0.57 11.57
CA ALA A 143 9.26 0.84 12.98
C ALA A 143 9.43 2.33 13.35
N ASP A 144 10.28 3.07 12.63
CA ASP A 144 10.48 4.50 12.82
C ASP A 144 9.41 5.33 12.06
N ARG A 145 8.80 4.78 10.99
CA ARG A 145 7.65 5.41 10.30
C ARG A 145 6.41 5.48 11.19
N ASP A 146 6.14 4.44 11.99
CA ASP A 146 5.07 4.47 12.99
C ASP A 146 5.27 5.64 13.97
N VAL A 147 6.51 5.81 14.44
CA VAL A 147 6.84 6.91 15.34
C VAL A 147 6.77 8.27 14.65
N LEU A 148 7.23 8.34 13.39
CA LEU A 148 7.15 9.55 12.57
C LEU A 148 5.72 10.02 12.38
N SER A 149 4.79 9.12 12.03
CA SER A 149 3.40 9.48 11.76
C SER A 149 2.74 10.17 12.97
N LEU A 150 3.01 9.66 14.16
CA LEU A 150 2.52 10.21 15.42
C LEU A 150 3.24 11.50 15.82
N TRP A 151 4.57 11.52 15.67
CA TRP A 151 5.37 12.71 15.99
C TRP A 151 5.06 13.88 15.04
N TRP A 152 4.82 13.61 13.75
CA TRP A 152 4.38 14.66 12.83
C TRP A 152 3.06 15.29 13.29
N SER A 153 2.10 14.46 13.69
CA SER A 153 0.82 14.94 14.23
C SER A 153 0.99 15.69 15.56
N GLU A 154 2.01 15.37 16.35
CA GLU A 154 2.36 16.13 17.55
C GLU A 154 2.95 17.52 17.19
N VAL A 155 3.84 17.60 16.23
CA VAL A 155 4.47 18.87 15.80
C VAL A 155 3.48 19.81 15.13
N THR A 156 2.48 19.26 14.42
CA THR A 156 1.38 20.04 13.82
C THR A 156 0.28 20.42 14.82
N GLY A 157 0.41 20.01 16.09
CA GLY A 157 -0.55 20.35 17.16
C GLY A 157 -1.80 19.48 17.20
N GLU A 158 -1.84 18.40 16.45
CA GLU A 158 -2.99 17.48 16.42
C GLU A 158 -2.96 16.46 17.56
N LEU A 159 -1.78 16.12 18.06
CA LEU A 159 -1.57 15.21 19.18
C LEU A 159 -0.67 15.84 20.25
N THR A 160 -0.88 15.42 21.49
CA THR A 160 0.03 15.68 22.60
C THR A 160 1.05 14.54 22.73
N ARG A 161 2.17 14.78 23.41
CA ARG A 161 3.16 13.74 23.76
C ARG A 161 2.52 12.58 24.57
N THR A 162 1.51 12.87 25.36
CA THR A 162 0.82 11.86 26.15
C THR A 162 -0.03 10.94 25.27
N GLU A 163 -0.74 11.51 24.29
CA GLU A 163 -1.52 10.77 23.31
C GLU A 163 -0.64 9.93 22.37
N LEU A 164 0.49 10.49 21.93
CA LEU A 164 1.50 9.75 21.18
C LEU A 164 2.01 8.54 21.96
N ALA A 165 2.35 8.70 23.24
CA ALA A 165 2.84 7.61 24.08
C ALA A 165 1.76 6.52 24.27
N ALA A 166 0.50 6.92 24.46
CA ALA A 166 -0.62 6.00 24.56
C ALA A 166 -0.85 5.23 23.23
N ALA A 167 -0.77 5.91 22.08
CA ALA A 167 -0.92 5.27 20.76
C ALA A 167 0.20 4.24 20.45
N LEU A 168 1.42 4.48 20.97
CA LEU A 168 2.54 3.54 20.86
C LEU A 168 2.49 2.41 21.91
N ASP A 169 1.57 2.48 22.85
CA ASP A 169 1.47 1.59 24.01
C ASP A 169 2.76 1.52 24.83
N VAL A 170 3.35 2.69 25.11
CA VAL A 170 4.58 2.81 25.89
C VAL A 170 4.49 3.94 26.92
N LYS A 171 5.36 3.89 27.93
CA LYS A 171 5.49 4.99 28.89
C LYS A 171 6.03 6.25 28.18
N ARG A 172 5.58 7.44 28.60
CA ARG A 172 5.99 8.75 28.02
C ARG A 172 7.52 8.90 27.85
N ARG A 173 8.31 8.41 28.80
CA ARG A 173 9.77 8.42 28.73
C ARG A 173 10.29 7.56 27.56
N HIS A 174 9.72 6.38 27.35
CA HIS A 174 10.10 5.52 26.24
C HIS A 174 9.65 6.09 24.89
N ALA A 175 8.50 6.73 24.83
CA ALA A 175 8.06 7.47 23.63
C ALA A 175 9.08 8.56 23.26
N ALA A 176 9.58 9.35 24.23
CA ALA A 176 10.59 10.37 23.99
C ALA A 176 11.88 9.77 23.40
N VAL A 177 12.36 8.64 23.93
CA VAL A 177 13.55 7.95 23.38
C VAL A 177 13.32 7.50 21.94
N ARG A 178 12.15 6.89 21.66
CA ARG A 178 11.82 6.46 20.28
C ARG A 178 11.73 7.62 19.32
N VAL A 179 11.11 8.74 19.73
CA VAL A 179 11.03 9.96 18.91
C VAL A 179 12.43 10.52 18.64
N ASN A 180 13.30 10.61 19.64
CA ASN A 180 14.67 11.12 19.42
C ASN A 180 15.44 10.23 18.44
N ARG A 181 15.38 8.92 18.60
CA ARG A 181 16.00 7.99 17.66
C ARG A 181 15.47 8.15 16.23
N MET A 182 14.15 8.22 16.07
CA MET A 182 13.51 8.45 14.77
C MET A 182 13.99 9.78 14.16
N LYS A 183 14.07 10.88 14.94
CA LYS A 183 14.58 12.18 14.48
C LYS A 183 16.02 12.11 14.00
N GLU A 184 16.92 11.39 14.70
CA GLU A 184 18.29 11.17 14.25
C GLU A 184 18.34 10.43 12.90
N GLN A 185 17.47 9.44 12.71
CA GLN A 185 17.35 8.74 11.43
C GLN A 185 16.81 9.66 10.31
N LEU A 186 15.83 10.51 10.64
CA LEU A 186 15.25 11.46 9.71
C LEU A 186 16.29 12.51 9.27
N GLU A 187 17.08 13.07 10.19
CA GLU A 187 18.18 14.00 9.86
C GLU A 187 19.27 13.32 9.01
N THR A 188 19.53 12.03 9.27
CA THR A 188 20.42 11.24 8.41
C THR A 188 19.82 11.08 7.00
N GLY A 189 18.53 10.82 6.89
CA GLY A 189 17.80 10.77 5.62
C GLY A 189 17.85 12.11 4.87
N ARG A 190 17.69 13.24 5.57
CA ARG A 190 17.80 14.58 4.96
C ARG A 190 19.18 14.84 4.37
N LEU A 191 20.24 14.44 5.06
CA LEU A 191 21.59 14.52 4.50
C LEU A 191 21.72 13.70 3.23
N VAL A 192 21.16 12.48 3.22
CA VAL A 192 21.17 11.60 2.04
C VAL A 192 20.43 12.23 0.87
N VAL A 193 19.22 12.73 1.07
CA VAL A 193 18.44 13.44 0.04
C VAL A 193 19.25 14.61 -0.54
N ARG A 194 19.85 15.41 0.32
CA ARG A 194 20.60 16.61 -0.08
C ARG A 194 21.86 16.28 -0.89
N VAL A 195 22.65 15.28 -0.49
CA VAL A 195 23.86 14.93 -1.24
C VAL A 195 23.55 14.23 -2.55
N LEU A 196 22.42 13.50 -2.65
CA LEU A 196 21.95 12.93 -3.90
C LEU A 196 21.43 13.97 -4.89
N ALA A 197 20.85 15.07 -4.38
CA ALA A 197 20.35 16.19 -5.19
C ALA A 197 21.43 17.24 -5.51
N ALA A 198 22.65 17.08 -5.01
CA ALA A 198 23.73 18.08 -5.18
C ALA A 198 24.13 18.25 -6.65
N THR A 199 24.29 19.50 -7.06
CA THR A 199 24.76 19.87 -8.40
C THR A 199 25.98 20.83 -8.27
N PRO A 200 27.15 20.45 -8.81
CA PRO A 200 27.46 19.19 -9.50
C PRO A 200 27.46 17.99 -8.54
N PRO A 201 27.20 16.76 -9.05
CA PRO A 201 27.20 15.55 -8.23
C PRO A 201 28.63 15.22 -7.75
N CYS A 202 28.73 14.66 -6.55
CA CYS A 202 30.02 14.18 -6.04
C CYS A 202 30.46 12.92 -6.81
N PRO A 203 31.67 12.90 -7.44
CA PRO A 203 32.13 11.73 -8.23
C PRO A 203 32.20 10.45 -7.41
N GLY A 204 32.73 10.50 -6.16
CA GLY A 204 32.80 9.31 -5.31
C GLY A 204 31.42 8.83 -4.82
N LEU A 205 30.42 9.73 -4.74
CA LEU A 205 29.05 9.32 -4.46
C LEU A 205 28.41 8.66 -5.68
N ALA A 206 28.65 9.18 -6.88
CA ALA A 206 28.17 8.59 -8.13
C ALA A 206 28.72 7.18 -8.33
N GLU A 207 30.01 6.96 -8.06
CA GLU A 207 30.62 5.63 -8.09
C GLU A 207 30.00 4.69 -7.05
N LEU A 208 29.84 5.14 -5.79
CA LEU A 208 29.21 4.38 -4.72
C LEU A 208 27.78 3.92 -5.09
N THR A 209 27.02 4.77 -5.79
CA THR A 209 25.63 4.54 -6.13
C THR A 209 25.43 3.91 -7.52
N ALA A 210 26.51 3.60 -8.27
CA ALA A 210 26.41 3.03 -9.61
C ALA A 210 25.62 1.70 -9.67
N SER A 211 25.63 0.92 -8.58
CA SER A 211 24.87 -0.35 -8.47
C SER A 211 23.53 -0.20 -7.73
N TRP A 212 23.14 1.04 -7.40
CA TRP A 212 21.89 1.29 -6.66
C TRP A 212 20.70 1.35 -7.62
N ASP A 213 19.62 0.66 -7.26
CA ASP A 213 18.36 0.62 -8.02
C ASP A 213 17.48 1.88 -7.87
N GLY A 214 17.98 2.90 -7.17
CA GLY A 214 17.23 4.14 -6.89
C GLY A 214 16.24 4.03 -5.71
N ARG A 215 16.08 2.86 -5.09
CA ARG A 215 15.11 2.67 -4.00
C ARG A 215 15.70 3.05 -2.65
N PRO A 216 15.02 3.93 -1.87
CA PRO A 216 15.42 4.25 -0.53
C PRO A 216 15.33 3.02 0.39
N THR A 217 16.46 2.60 0.96
CA THR A 217 16.53 1.52 1.94
C THR A 217 17.42 1.89 3.12
N PRO A 218 17.24 1.29 4.31
CA PRO A 218 18.10 1.55 5.45
C PRO A 218 19.58 1.23 5.19
N VAL A 219 19.85 0.25 4.33
CA VAL A 219 21.22 -0.14 3.94
C VAL A 219 21.85 0.98 3.11
N TRP A 220 21.17 1.46 2.08
CA TRP A 220 21.65 2.56 1.25
C TRP A 220 21.73 3.86 2.03
N ARG A 221 20.77 4.17 2.91
CA ARG A 221 20.89 5.31 3.83
C ARG A 221 22.21 5.28 4.60
N LYS A 222 22.56 4.14 5.22
CA LYS A 222 23.81 4.00 5.98
C LYS A 222 25.04 4.13 5.10
N ARG A 223 25.05 3.56 3.89
CA ARG A 223 26.18 3.64 2.94
C ARG A 223 26.41 5.08 2.48
N ILE A 224 25.37 5.73 1.98
CA ILE A 224 25.44 7.11 1.48
C ILE A 224 25.79 8.08 2.61
N ALA A 225 25.17 7.95 3.78
CA ALA A 225 25.47 8.79 4.93
C ALA A 225 26.90 8.61 5.46
N ARG A 226 27.48 7.40 5.35
CA ARG A 226 28.90 7.17 5.69
C ARG A 226 29.81 7.91 4.73
N HIS A 227 29.57 7.81 3.43
CA HIS A 227 30.29 8.59 2.42
C HIS A 227 30.16 10.08 2.68
N ALA A 228 28.95 10.59 2.90
CA ALA A 228 28.68 12.00 3.12
C ALA A 228 29.38 12.59 4.36
N ARG A 229 29.68 11.76 5.36
CA ARG A 229 30.46 12.20 6.55
C ARG A 229 31.96 12.20 6.32
N GLY A 230 32.47 11.32 5.46
CA GLY A 230 33.90 11.15 5.17
C GLY A 230 34.41 11.92 3.96
N CYS A 231 33.53 12.43 3.11
CA CYS A 231 33.89 13.14 1.88
C CYS A 231 33.77 14.67 2.09
N ASP A 232 34.81 15.42 1.76
CA ASP A 232 34.84 16.90 1.96
C ASP A 232 33.77 17.59 1.11
N THR A 233 33.55 17.14 -0.13
CA THR A 233 32.53 17.68 -1.03
C THR A 233 31.15 17.50 -0.43
N CYS A 234 30.81 16.29 0.05
CA CYS A 234 29.48 15.98 0.59
C CYS A 234 29.29 16.59 1.99
N ARG A 235 30.35 16.70 2.80
CA ARG A 235 30.31 17.27 4.15
C ARG A 235 29.86 18.73 4.16
N ALA A 236 30.16 19.48 3.11
CA ALA A 236 29.73 20.86 2.97
C ALA A 236 28.20 21.03 2.96
N HIS A 237 27.46 20.00 2.52
CA HIS A 237 25.98 20.00 2.48
C HIS A 237 25.30 19.81 3.85
N ARG A 238 26.06 19.53 4.93
CA ARG A 238 25.51 19.41 6.30
C ARG A 238 25.17 20.76 6.93
N HIS A 239 25.75 21.84 6.42
CA HIS A 239 25.57 23.18 7.00
C HIS A 239 24.19 23.75 6.67
N ARG A 240 23.62 24.56 7.59
CA ARG A 240 22.36 25.28 7.43
C ARG A 240 21.09 24.40 7.36
N LEU A 241 21.09 23.23 8.01
CA LEU A 241 19.85 22.46 8.19
C LEU A 241 19.06 23.11 9.34
N ALA A 242 17.86 23.62 9.03
CA ALA A 242 16.92 24.00 10.07
C ALA A 242 16.37 22.73 10.78
N PRO A 243 16.10 22.80 12.10
CA PRO A 243 15.52 21.67 12.81
C PRO A 243 14.23 21.18 12.16
N ALA A 244 14.02 19.86 12.14
CA ALA A 244 12.84 19.25 11.51
C ALA A 244 11.53 19.79 12.11
N GLU A 245 11.48 19.99 13.42
CA GLU A 245 10.33 20.57 14.10
C GLU A 245 9.96 21.95 13.58
N ALA A 246 10.95 22.82 13.41
CA ALA A 246 10.72 24.18 12.92
C ALA A 246 10.22 24.20 11.47
N LEU A 247 10.60 23.22 10.65
CA LEU A 247 10.13 23.10 9.28
C LEU A 247 8.71 22.56 9.19
N LEU A 248 8.32 21.67 10.10
CA LEU A 248 6.99 21.04 10.14
C LEU A 248 5.98 21.86 10.93
N ALA A 249 6.44 22.70 11.85
CA ALA A 249 5.57 23.59 12.63
C ALA A 249 4.72 24.48 11.71
N GLY A 250 3.42 24.54 11.97
CA GLY A 250 2.43 25.31 11.20
C GLY A 250 2.05 24.68 9.84
N LEU A 251 2.52 23.47 9.51
CA LEU A 251 1.94 22.72 8.40
C LEU A 251 0.56 22.20 8.78
N VAL A 252 -0.38 22.29 7.84
CA VAL A 252 -1.70 21.68 7.99
C VAL A 252 -1.64 20.18 7.66
N LEU A 253 -2.65 19.44 8.08
CA LEU A 253 -2.81 18.05 7.66
C LEU A 253 -3.09 17.96 6.16
N VAL A 254 -2.58 16.92 5.51
CA VAL A 254 -2.94 16.61 4.12
C VAL A 254 -4.43 16.29 4.10
N PRO A 255 -5.24 16.97 3.28
CA PRO A 255 -6.66 16.67 3.19
C PRO A 255 -6.90 15.26 2.66
N PRO A 256 -7.88 14.52 3.20
CA PRO A 256 -8.25 13.22 2.68
C PRO A 256 -8.75 13.34 1.23
N PRO A 257 -8.65 12.27 0.44
CA PRO A 257 -9.16 12.30 -0.93
C PRO A 257 -10.69 12.36 -0.96
N ALA A 258 -11.26 12.94 -2.02
CA ALA A 258 -12.70 13.15 -2.16
C ALA A 258 -13.54 11.85 -2.22
N HIS A 259 -12.91 10.71 -2.45
CA HIS A 259 -13.58 9.41 -2.46
C HIS A 259 -13.72 8.78 -1.05
N LEU A 260 -13.24 9.46 0.00
CA LEU A 260 -13.48 9.12 1.41
C LEU A 260 -14.41 10.17 2.05
N PRO A 261 -15.69 10.26 1.64
CA PRO A 261 -16.59 11.25 2.19
C PRO A 261 -17.01 10.88 3.62
N ALA A 262 -16.96 11.85 4.53
CA ALA A 262 -17.27 11.65 5.92
C ALA A 262 -18.72 11.14 6.15
N ALA A 263 -19.66 11.59 5.33
CA ALA A 263 -21.06 11.16 5.42
C ALA A 263 -21.24 9.66 5.14
N ASP A 264 -20.56 9.12 4.14
CA ASP A 264 -20.62 7.69 3.81
C ASP A 264 -20.00 6.85 4.94
N LEU A 265 -18.88 7.32 5.50
CA LEU A 265 -18.22 6.65 6.63
C LEU A 265 -19.06 6.72 7.92
N ALA A 266 -19.75 7.83 8.17
CA ALA A 266 -20.61 8.01 9.34
C ALA A 266 -21.83 7.09 9.34
N ASN A 267 -22.31 6.69 8.16
CA ASN A 267 -23.50 5.84 7.97
C ASN A 267 -23.15 4.37 7.70
N ALA A 268 -21.88 4.00 7.64
CA ALA A 268 -21.46 2.63 7.43
C ALA A 268 -21.47 1.82 8.73
N GLU A 269 -21.80 0.53 8.65
CA GLU A 269 -21.78 -0.42 9.77
C GLU A 269 -20.78 -1.55 9.51
N LEU A 270 -20.06 -1.99 10.54
CA LEU A 270 -19.21 -3.18 10.45
C LEU A 270 -20.08 -4.44 10.41
N SER A 271 -19.67 -5.39 9.57
CA SER A 271 -20.27 -6.72 9.55
C SER A 271 -20.07 -7.42 10.90
N GLY A 272 -21.11 -8.11 11.39
CA GLY A 272 -21.18 -8.66 12.76
C GLY A 272 -20.02 -9.58 13.19
N ALA A 273 -19.25 -10.14 12.24
CA ALA A 273 -18.08 -10.97 12.53
C ALA A 273 -16.89 -10.18 13.13
N ASP A 274 -16.76 -8.90 12.81
CA ASP A 274 -15.67 -8.05 13.30
C ASP A 274 -15.91 -7.53 14.72
N VAL A 275 -17.18 -7.44 15.14
CA VAL A 275 -17.55 -6.98 16.50
C VAL A 275 -17.22 -8.06 17.54
N ALA A 276 -17.40 -9.34 17.22
CA ALA A 276 -17.16 -10.46 18.14
C ALA A 276 -15.67 -10.64 18.51
N LEU A 277 -14.74 -10.30 17.60
CA LEU A 277 -13.29 -10.36 17.86
C LEU A 277 -12.80 -9.30 18.86
N HIS A 278 -13.56 -8.21 19.09
CA HIS A 278 -13.18 -7.12 20.00
C HIS A 278 -13.73 -7.31 21.41
N ALA A 279 -14.87 -7.97 21.56
CA ALA A 279 -15.42 -8.32 22.88
C ALA A 279 -14.50 -9.30 23.64
N SER A 280 -13.80 -10.18 22.90
CA SER A 280 -12.88 -11.16 23.51
C SER A 280 -11.53 -10.57 23.96
N HIS A 281 -11.12 -9.37 23.48
CA HIS A 281 -9.87 -8.73 23.88
C HIS A 281 -10.05 -7.78 25.07
N GLY A 282 -11.22 -7.18 25.24
CA GLY A 282 -11.56 -6.38 26.42
C GLY A 282 -11.70 -7.21 27.70
N ALA A 283 -12.13 -8.47 27.58
CA ALA A 283 -12.27 -9.40 28.71
C ALA A 283 -10.92 -10.00 29.16
N ARG A 284 -9.91 -10.04 28.30
CA ARG A 284 -8.59 -10.60 28.65
C ARG A 284 -7.68 -9.65 29.43
N THR A 285 -7.89 -8.33 29.34
CA THR A 285 -7.11 -7.36 30.13
C THR A 285 -7.61 -7.21 31.58
N ALA A 286 -8.85 -7.62 31.87
CA ALA A 286 -9.38 -7.63 33.24
C ALA A 286 -9.04 -8.92 34.02
N ALA A 287 -8.61 -10.02 33.32
CA ALA A 287 -8.34 -11.31 33.95
C ALA A 287 -6.85 -11.53 34.32
N ILE A 288 -5.93 -10.60 33.96
CA ILE A 288 -4.49 -10.75 34.20
C ILE A 288 -4.07 -10.29 35.62
N ALA A 289 -4.98 -9.67 36.38
CA ALA A 289 -4.68 -9.25 37.76
C ALA A 289 -4.90 -10.35 38.82
N GLY A 290 -5.36 -11.56 38.42
CA GLY A 290 -5.75 -12.60 39.40
C GLY A 290 -5.03 -13.94 39.31
N THR A 291 -4.09 -14.16 38.35
CA THR A 291 -3.48 -15.49 38.11
C THR A 291 -1.95 -15.54 38.14
N ALA A 292 -1.30 -14.60 38.78
CA ALA A 292 0.16 -14.61 38.95
C ALA A 292 0.67 -15.63 39.99
N ALA A 293 -0.20 -16.42 40.63
CA ALA A 293 0.16 -17.36 41.71
C ALA A 293 0.20 -18.85 41.29
N VAL A 294 -0.20 -19.23 40.05
CA VAL A 294 -0.31 -20.66 39.68
C VAL A 294 0.67 -21.09 38.58
N VAL A 295 1.37 -20.17 37.89
CA VAL A 295 2.30 -20.54 36.81
C VAL A 295 3.74 -20.80 37.27
N ALA A 296 4.08 -20.53 38.54
CA ALA A 296 5.41 -20.80 39.08
C ALA A 296 5.67 -22.30 39.45
N ALA A 297 4.63 -23.15 39.47
CA ALA A 297 4.77 -24.57 39.82
C ALA A 297 4.89 -25.54 38.63
N ALA A 298 4.62 -25.09 37.40
CA ALA A 298 4.67 -25.99 36.22
C ALA A 298 5.97 -25.91 35.40
N ALA A 299 6.85 -24.95 35.67
CA ALA A 299 8.12 -24.77 34.94
C ALA A 299 9.28 -25.62 35.47
N ALA A 300 9.11 -26.27 36.63
CA ALA A 300 10.19 -27.06 37.26
C ALA A 300 10.22 -28.53 36.82
N VAL A 301 9.25 -29.04 36.08
CA VAL A 301 9.15 -30.44 35.68
C VAL A 301 9.57 -30.73 34.25
N TRP A 302 9.81 -29.72 33.42
CA TRP A 302 10.13 -29.89 31.99
C TRP A 302 11.62 -29.81 31.62
N PHE A 303 12.52 -29.66 32.62
CA PHE A 303 13.97 -29.51 32.38
C PHE A 303 14.79 -30.75 32.67
N SER A 304 14.17 -31.93 32.92
CA SER A 304 14.89 -33.16 33.34
C SER A 304 14.76 -34.34 32.38
N ALA A 305 14.36 -34.16 31.13
CA ALA A 305 14.29 -35.26 30.17
C ALA A 305 14.71 -34.83 28.77
N MET A 306 15.99 -34.69 28.52
CA MET A 306 16.60 -34.76 27.20
C MET A 306 17.71 -35.79 27.20
N PRO A 307 17.62 -36.89 26.46
CA PRO A 307 18.79 -37.72 26.16
C PRO A 307 19.57 -37.13 24.99
N GLY A 308 20.89 -37.31 25.06
CA GLY A 308 21.86 -36.68 24.19
C GLY A 308 22.02 -37.34 22.82
N ASP A 309 22.74 -36.59 22.01
CA ASP A 309 23.61 -36.94 20.86
C ASP A 309 23.28 -38.19 20.05
N GLU A 310 22.91 -37.96 18.78
CA GLU A 310 23.43 -38.80 17.69
C GLU A 310 23.55 -37.97 16.38
N ARG A 311 24.78 -38.00 15.86
CA ARG A 311 25.24 -37.39 14.61
C ARG A 311 24.91 -38.32 13.45
N PRO A 312 24.32 -37.86 12.34
CA PRO A 312 24.24 -38.69 11.14
C PRO A 312 25.51 -38.57 10.28
N PRO A 313 25.89 -39.66 9.58
CA PRO A 313 27.15 -39.73 8.85
C PRO A 313 27.05 -39.07 7.44
N SER A 314 28.23 -38.59 7.06
CA SER A 314 28.60 -38.10 5.73
C SER A 314 28.42 -39.18 4.63
N ALA A 315 27.83 -38.86 3.51
CA ALA A 315 27.91 -39.63 2.28
C ALA A 315 28.49 -38.78 1.15
N ALA A 316 29.55 -39.30 0.56
CA ALA A 316 30.34 -38.75 -0.50
C ALA A 316 29.73 -39.04 -1.91
N PRO A 317 30.28 -38.46 -2.99
CA PRO A 317 29.57 -38.22 -4.25
C PRO A 317 29.69 -39.37 -5.26
N ALA A 318 28.71 -39.52 -6.12
CA ALA A 318 28.76 -40.42 -7.25
C ALA A 318 28.65 -39.72 -8.58
N SER A 319 29.52 -40.07 -9.39
CA SER A 319 29.97 -39.73 -10.72
C SER A 319 28.93 -39.69 -11.86
N THR A 320 29.19 -38.78 -12.80
CA THR A 320 28.65 -38.71 -14.17
C THR A 320 29.09 -39.95 -14.98
N PRO A 321 28.37 -40.33 -16.03
CA PRO A 321 29.04 -40.38 -17.34
C PRO A 321 28.31 -39.69 -18.48
N ALA A 322 29.13 -39.14 -19.34
CA ALA A 322 28.83 -38.65 -20.68
C ALA A 322 28.61 -39.77 -21.68
N ALA A 323 27.80 -39.53 -22.68
CA ALA A 323 28.02 -40.01 -24.07
C ALA A 323 27.05 -39.33 -25.05
N THR A 324 27.61 -38.59 -25.97
CA THR A 324 27.11 -38.33 -27.33
C THR A 324 27.30 -39.57 -28.19
N PRO A 325 26.53 -39.85 -29.26
CA PRO A 325 26.99 -39.33 -30.55
C PRO A 325 25.92 -38.90 -31.57
N SER A 326 26.40 -38.15 -32.55
CA SER A 326 25.82 -37.68 -33.78
C SER A 326 25.35 -38.76 -34.76
N ALA A 327 24.36 -38.43 -35.61
CA ALA A 327 24.22 -38.84 -37.02
C ALA A 327 23.16 -37.94 -37.66
N THR A 328 23.47 -37.05 -38.53
CA THR A 328 23.71 -37.03 -39.97
C THR A 328 22.51 -37.44 -40.86
N SER A 329 22.10 -36.42 -41.66
CA SER A 329 21.56 -36.41 -43.01
C SER A 329 20.17 -36.98 -43.33
N ALA A 330 19.31 -36.16 -43.91
CA ALA A 330 19.10 -36.08 -45.36
C ALA A 330 17.94 -35.13 -45.67
N SER A 331 18.20 -34.22 -46.59
CA SER A 331 17.20 -33.42 -47.32
C SER A 331 16.72 -34.20 -48.54
N PRO A 332 15.46 -34.07 -48.94
CA PRO A 332 15.15 -34.11 -50.34
C PRO A 332 14.39 -32.88 -50.84
N GLU A 333 14.93 -32.36 -51.82
CA GLU A 333 14.52 -31.73 -53.08
C GLU A 333 13.05 -31.29 -53.25
N ARG A 334 12.97 -30.05 -53.70
CA ARG A 334 11.81 -29.27 -54.10
C ARG A 334 11.47 -29.49 -55.56
N PRO A 335 10.24 -29.63 -56.01
CA PRO A 335 9.83 -29.28 -57.37
C PRO A 335 9.18 -27.88 -57.44
N SER A 336 9.58 -27.10 -58.45
CA SER A 336 9.07 -25.79 -58.83
C SER A 336 7.65 -25.87 -59.39
N PRO A 337 6.84 -24.81 -59.18
CA PRO A 337 5.52 -24.74 -59.79
C PRO A 337 5.50 -23.94 -61.10
N THR A 338 4.71 -24.42 -62.00
CA THR A 338 4.25 -23.80 -63.25
C THR A 338 3.27 -22.65 -62.99
N PRO A 339 3.22 -21.61 -63.85
CA PRO A 339 2.46 -20.39 -63.60
C PRO A 339 0.98 -20.54 -63.94
N SER A 340 0.10 -20.09 -63.02
CA SER A 340 -1.34 -20.03 -63.28
C SER A 340 -1.87 -18.61 -63.14
N ARG A 341 -2.37 -18.11 -64.23
CA ARG A 341 -3.38 -17.06 -64.48
C ARG A 341 -3.75 -16.07 -63.37
N THR A 342 -3.42 -14.82 -63.66
CA THR A 342 -3.96 -13.60 -63.04
C THR A 342 -5.49 -13.60 -62.92
N ARG A 343 -5.95 -13.72 -61.68
CA ARG A 343 -7.33 -13.36 -61.32
C ARG A 343 -7.30 -11.95 -60.67
N ARG A 344 -7.97 -11.00 -61.33
CA ARG A 344 -8.16 -9.63 -60.84
C ARG A 344 -8.80 -9.67 -59.44
N SER A 345 -8.08 -9.19 -58.42
CA SER A 345 -8.59 -9.00 -57.06
C SER A 345 -9.63 -7.88 -57.04
N PRO A 346 -10.77 -8.05 -56.33
CA PRO A 346 -11.69 -6.97 -56.09
C PRO A 346 -11.09 -5.97 -55.09
N LYS A 347 -11.30 -4.68 -55.38
CA LYS A 347 -10.95 -3.54 -54.53
C LYS A 347 -11.44 -3.78 -53.08
N PRO A 348 -10.64 -3.55 -52.06
CA PRO A 348 -11.10 -3.71 -50.67
C PRO A 348 -12.20 -2.71 -50.39
N ARG A 349 -13.39 -3.24 -50.12
CA ARG A 349 -14.52 -2.50 -49.54
C ARG A 349 -14.10 -2.01 -48.16
N LYS A 350 -14.11 -0.70 -47.95
CA LYS A 350 -13.94 -0.11 -46.59
C LYS A 350 -15.04 -0.65 -45.68
N THR A 351 -14.73 -1.67 -44.91
CA THR A 351 -15.60 -2.13 -43.82
C THR A 351 -15.55 -1.08 -42.73
N SER A 352 -16.64 -0.36 -42.54
CA SER A 352 -16.89 0.44 -41.36
C SER A 352 -16.74 -0.47 -40.15
N LYS A 353 -15.69 -0.28 -39.34
CA LYS A 353 -15.54 -1.02 -38.08
C LYS A 353 -16.71 -0.66 -37.17
N ALA A 354 -17.44 -1.67 -36.70
CA ALA A 354 -18.47 -1.51 -35.68
C ALA A 354 -17.89 -0.77 -34.46
N PRO A 355 -18.68 0.05 -33.78
CA PRO A 355 -18.21 0.74 -32.57
C PRO A 355 -17.75 -0.28 -31.52
N LEU A 356 -16.61 0.00 -30.87
CA LEU A 356 -16.07 -0.87 -29.82
C LEU A 356 -17.03 -0.96 -28.63
N SER A 357 -17.14 -2.13 -28.04
CA SER A 357 -17.83 -2.33 -26.75
C SER A 357 -17.18 -1.46 -25.66
N PRO A 358 -17.86 -1.17 -24.54
CA PRO A 358 -17.25 -0.44 -23.42
C PRO A 358 -15.92 -1.05 -22.94
N GLY A 359 -15.84 -2.38 -22.83
CA GLY A 359 -14.60 -3.09 -22.51
C GLY A 359 -13.52 -2.89 -23.57
N GLY A 360 -13.86 -3.00 -24.85
CA GLY A 360 -12.93 -2.75 -25.96
C GLY A 360 -12.41 -1.30 -26.00
N GLN A 361 -13.23 -0.31 -25.57
CA GLN A 361 -12.78 1.07 -25.43
C GLN A 361 -11.78 1.22 -24.29
N VAL A 362 -11.99 0.55 -23.14
CA VAL A 362 -11.06 0.51 -22.01
C VAL A 362 -9.73 -0.09 -22.46
N ILE A 363 -9.74 -1.24 -23.16
CA ILE A 363 -8.53 -1.88 -23.68
C ILE A 363 -7.77 -0.94 -24.63
N ARG A 364 -8.46 -0.27 -25.52
CA ARG A 364 -7.85 0.72 -26.44
C ARG A 364 -7.20 1.87 -25.67
N LEU A 365 -7.86 2.41 -24.67
CA LEU A 365 -7.35 3.51 -23.84
C LEU A 365 -6.14 3.07 -23.00
N ALA A 366 -6.18 1.88 -22.41
CA ALA A 366 -5.04 1.29 -21.71
C ALA A 366 -3.84 1.12 -22.65
N ASN A 367 -4.06 0.64 -23.88
CA ASN A 367 -2.99 0.47 -24.88
C ASN A 367 -2.40 1.81 -25.34
N ILE A 368 -3.16 2.91 -25.37
CA ILE A 368 -2.61 4.24 -25.62
C ILE A 368 -1.66 4.66 -24.49
N GLN A 369 -1.99 4.40 -23.23
CA GLN A 369 -1.11 4.69 -22.09
C GLN A 369 0.15 3.83 -22.15
N ARG A 370 0.01 2.55 -22.43
CA ARG A 370 1.13 1.60 -22.58
C ARG A 370 2.11 2.03 -23.68
N ALA A 371 1.61 2.43 -24.84
CA ALA A 371 2.45 2.91 -25.94
C ALA A 371 3.29 4.14 -25.55
N ARG A 372 2.73 5.06 -24.75
CA ARG A 372 3.47 6.22 -24.22
C ARG A 372 4.60 5.84 -23.25
N HIS A 373 4.55 4.63 -22.68
CA HIS A 373 5.54 4.09 -21.74
C HIS A 373 6.40 2.98 -22.34
N GLY A 374 6.37 2.78 -23.66
CA GLY A 374 7.22 1.81 -24.36
C GLY A 374 6.78 0.35 -24.22
N CYS A 375 5.63 0.06 -23.61
CA CYS A 375 5.12 -1.31 -23.50
C CYS A 375 4.39 -1.74 -24.77
N ARG A 376 4.49 -3.03 -25.09
CA ARG A 376 3.67 -3.66 -26.14
C ARG A 376 2.19 -3.58 -25.81
N PRO A 377 1.30 -3.48 -26.82
CA PRO A 377 -0.14 -3.47 -26.56
C PRO A 377 -0.62 -4.82 -26.00
N LEU A 378 -1.56 -4.76 -25.07
CA LEU A 378 -2.29 -5.92 -24.55
C LEU A 378 -3.28 -6.42 -25.61
N ARG A 379 -3.39 -7.74 -25.72
CA ARG A 379 -4.41 -8.42 -26.55
C ARG A 379 -5.60 -8.81 -25.69
N GLU A 380 -6.79 -8.57 -26.20
CA GLU A 380 -8.01 -9.05 -25.52
C GLU A 380 -8.03 -10.58 -25.50
N ASN A 381 -8.30 -11.14 -24.32
CA ASN A 381 -8.45 -12.59 -24.16
C ASN A 381 -9.87 -12.92 -23.64
N PRO A 382 -10.64 -13.79 -24.34
CA PRO A 382 -12.01 -14.10 -23.96
C PRO A 382 -12.16 -14.77 -22.59
N MET A 383 -11.14 -15.48 -22.11
CA MET A 383 -11.16 -16.13 -20.78
C MET A 383 -11.04 -15.07 -19.69
N LEU A 384 -10.09 -14.13 -19.85
CA LEU A 384 -9.94 -13.00 -18.95
C LEU A 384 -11.20 -12.10 -18.96
N THR A 385 -11.76 -11.83 -20.14
CA THR A 385 -13.03 -11.06 -20.25
C THR A 385 -14.16 -11.76 -19.51
N ARG A 386 -14.26 -13.08 -19.57
CA ARG A 386 -15.27 -13.84 -18.80
C ARG A 386 -15.04 -13.76 -17.29
N ALA A 387 -13.77 -13.85 -16.82
CA ALA A 387 -13.43 -13.73 -15.40
C ALA A 387 -13.81 -12.33 -14.90
N ALA A 388 -13.36 -11.29 -15.58
CA ALA A 388 -13.64 -9.88 -15.27
C ALA A 388 -15.13 -9.58 -15.26
N GLN A 389 -15.89 -10.07 -16.25
CA GLN A 389 -17.33 -9.84 -16.36
C GLN A 389 -18.12 -10.49 -15.21
N ARG A 390 -17.75 -11.73 -14.84
CA ARG A 390 -18.37 -12.43 -13.69
C ARG A 390 -18.06 -11.70 -12.40
N HIS A 391 -16.83 -11.21 -12.22
CA HIS A 391 -16.46 -10.49 -11.02
C HIS A 391 -17.16 -9.13 -10.91
N SER A 392 -17.27 -8.38 -12.01
CA SER A 392 -18.09 -7.16 -12.04
C SER A 392 -19.54 -7.41 -11.68
N ALA A 393 -20.12 -8.55 -12.14
CA ALA A 393 -21.48 -8.95 -11.79
C ALA A 393 -21.60 -9.34 -10.30
N ASP A 394 -20.63 -10.06 -9.76
CA ASP A 394 -20.58 -10.45 -8.36
C ASP A 394 -20.50 -9.23 -7.44
N MET A 395 -19.57 -8.30 -7.72
CA MET A 395 -19.46 -7.03 -6.99
C MET A 395 -20.77 -6.22 -7.03
N ALA A 396 -21.40 -6.13 -8.19
CA ALA A 396 -22.67 -5.42 -8.36
C ALA A 396 -23.81 -6.05 -7.55
N ALA A 397 -23.89 -7.40 -7.53
CA ALA A 397 -24.88 -8.15 -6.79
C ALA A 397 -24.71 -8.00 -5.27
N ARG A 398 -23.48 -8.10 -4.78
CA ARG A 398 -23.13 -7.91 -3.36
C ARG A 398 -23.12 -6.44 -2.94
N ARG A 399 -23.08 -5.51 -3.88
CA ARG A 399 -22.87 -4.06 -3.67
C ARG A 399 -21.55 -3.76 -2.95
N GLU A 400 -20.56 -4.59 -3.14
CA GLU A 400 -19.26 -4.55 -2.46
C GLU A 400 -18.13 -4.43 -3.48
N LEU A 401 -17.26 -3.42 -3.33
CA LEU A 401 -16.04 -3.28 -4.13
C LEU A 401 -14.92 -4.04 -3.42
N SER A 402 -14.63 -5.23 -3.91
CA SER A 402 -13.63 -6.13 -3.33
C SER A 402 -12.92 -6.90 -4.44
N HIS A 403 -11.63 -7.13 -4.28
CA HIS A 403 -10.89 -8.06 -5.13
C HIS A 403 -11.27 -9.52 -4.89
N ASP A 404 -11.80 -9.86 -3.71
CA ASP A 404 -12.27 -11.20 -3.40
C ASP A 404 -13.69 -11.37 -3.89
N GLY A 405 -13.93 -12.46 -4.62
CA GLY A 405 -15.26 -12.89 -5.05
C GLY A 405 -16.07 -13.56 -3.95
N ALA A 406 -17.30 -13.92 -4.25
CA ALA A 406 -18.13 -14.72 -3.36
C ALA A 406 -17.39 -15.99 -2.92
N GLY A 407 -17.36 -16.24 -1.58
CA GLY A 407 -16.62 -17.37 -1.01
C GLY A 407 -15.11 -17.16 -0.89
N GLY A 408 -14.60 -15.92 -0.99
CA GLY A 408 -13.18 -15.58 -0.78
C GLY A 408 -12.27 -15.99 -1.95
N GLN A 409 -12.80 -16.15 -3.13
CA GLN A 409 -12.00 -16.47 -4.32
C GLN A 409 -11.19 -15.26 -4.76
N ASP A 410 -9.86 -15.38 -4.74
CA ASP A 410 -8.94 -14.37 -5.26
C ASP A 410 -9.03 -14.23 -6.81
N PRO A 411 -8.50 -13.14 -7.41
CA PRO A 411 -8.53 -12.93 -8.86
C PRO A 411 -7.85 -14.05 -9.65
N GLY A 412 -6.70 -14.57 -9.18
CA GLY A 412 -5.98 -15.67 -9.84
C GLY A 412 -6.80 -16.95 -9.90
N ALA A 413 -7.52 -17.29 -8.82
CA ALA A 413 -8.44 -18.42 -8.78
C ALA A 413 -9.60 -18.26 -9.78
N ARG A 414 -10.16 -17.02 -9.90
CA ARG A 414 -11.23 -16.74 -10.88
C ARG A 414 -10.74 -16.83 -12.32
N ILE A 415 -9.54 -16.33 -12.62
CA ILE A 415 -8.90 -16.42 -13.93
C ILE A 415 -8.65 -17.89 -14.30
N THR A 416 -8.15 -18.69 -13.34
CA THR A 416 -7.96 -20.14 -13.53
C THR A 416 -9.28 -20.86 -13.76
N ALA A 417 -10.33 -20.56 -12.98
CA ALA A 417 -11.66 -21.12 -13.15
C ALA A 417 -12.32 -20.72 -14.49
N ALA A 418 -11.92 -19.62 -15.11
CA ALA A 418 -12.30 -19.23 -16.46
C ALA A 418 -11.57 -20.02 -17.57
N GLY A 419 -10.62 -20.89 -17.19
CA GLY A 419 -9.85 -21.76 -18.09
C GLY A 419 -8.52 -21.18 -18.55
N TYR A 420 -8.08 -20.05 -17.99
CA TYR A 420 -6.82 -19.41 -18.38
C TYR A 420 -5.65 -19.91 -17.52
N ARG A 421 -4.60 -20.40 -18.15
CA ARG A 421 -3.33 -20.75 -17.50
C ARG A 421 -2.38 -19.56 -17.54
N TRP A 422 -2.02 -19.06 -16.39
CA TRP A 422 -1.20 -17.86 -16.25
C TRP A 422 0.12 -18.14 -15.53
N ARG A 423 1.15 -17.40 -15.89
CA ARG A 423 2.40 -17.27 -15.12
C ARG A 423 2.41 -16.00 -14.27
N ALA A 424 1.64 -14.98 -14.68
CA ALA A 424 1.47 -13.72 -13.98
C ALA A 424 0.08 -13.16 -14.24
N TRP A 425 -0.52 -12.52 -13.25
CA TRP A 425 -1.81 -11.85 -13.36
C TRP A 425 -1.87 -10.58 -12.48
N ALA A 426 -2.80 -9.68 -12.77
CA ALA A 426 -3.19 -8.56 -11.92
C ALA A 426 -4.65 -8.20 -12.20
N GLU A 427 -5.27 -7.51 -11.26
CA GLU A 427 -6.64 -7.03 -11.39
C GLU A 427 -6.76 -5.55 -11.01
N ASN A 428 -7.54 -4.79 -11.76
CA ASN A 428 -8.03 -3.47 -11.37
C ASN A 428 -9.54 -3.51 -11.27
N ILE A 429 -10.09 -3.01 -10.18
CA ILE A 429 -11.54 -2.86 -9.99
C ILE A 429 -11.90 -1.41 -9.73
N GLN A 430 -13.16 -1.05 -10.07
CA GLN A 430 -13.69 0.28 -9.80
C GLN A 430 -15.22 0.29 -9.82
N ARG A 431 -15.81 1.21 -9.04
CA ARG A 431 -17.25 1.50 -9.03
C ARG A 431 -17.52 2.98 -9.36
N GLY A 432 -18.57 3.25 -10.09
CA GLY A 432 -19.10 4.60 -10.30
C GLY A 432 -18.61 5.33 -11.54
N ALA A 433 -17.54 4.89 -12.20
CA ALA A 433 -17.09 5.52 -13.45
C ALA A 433 -18.11 5.34 -14.57
N ALA A 434 -18.76 6.41 -14.99
CA ALA A 434 -19.87 6.37 -15.96
C ALA A 434 -19.43 5.99 -17.38
N THR A 435 -18.17 6.17 -17.74
CA THR A 435 -17.64 5.96 -19.09
C THR A 435 -16.33 5.19 -19.07
N PRO A 436 -15.96 4.49 -20.16
CA PRO A 436 -14.65 3.87 -20.31
C PRO A 436 -13.48 4.83 -20.08
N SER A 437 -13.62 6.08 -20.53
CA SER A 437 -12.60 7.12 -20.35
C SER A 437 -12.43 7.50 -18.88
N SER A 438 -13.54 7.68 -18.14
CA SER A 438 -13.47 8.01 -16.71
C SER A 438 -12.92 6.83 -15.90
N ALA A 439 -13.24 5.58 -16.27
CA ALA A 439 -12.68 4.39 -15.62
C ALA A 439 -11.15 4.32 -15.80
N VAL A 440 -10.66 4.43 -17.04
CA VAL A 440 -9.23 4.42 -17.31
C VAL A 440 -8.53 5.62 -16.68
N SER A 441 -9.12 6.81 -16.72
CA SER A 441 -8.56 8.01 -16.10
C SER A 441 -8.39 7.83 -14.59
N SER A 442 -9.39 7.26 -13.91
CA SER A 442 -9.33 6.95 -12.48
C SER A 442 -8.23 5.93 -12.17
N TRP A 443 -8.16 4.83 -12.92
CA TRP A 443 -7.08 3.86 -12.76
C TRP A 443 -5.70 4.46 -13.04
N MET A 444 -5.57 5.34 -14.02
CA MET A 444 -4.29 6.02 -14.34
C MET A 444 -3.91 7.09 -13.30
N THR A 445 -4.86 7.58 -12.51
CA THR A 445 -4.60 8.48 -11.38
C THR A 445 -4.13 7.72 -10.15
N SER A 446 -4.64 6.51 -9.95
CA SER A 446 -4.16 5.58 -8.93
C SER A 446 -2.89 4.89 -9.42
N THR A 447 -1.82 5.00 -8.68
CA THR A 447 -0.53 4.43 -9.11
C THR A 447 -0.54 2.92 -9.13
N TYR A 448 -1.26 2.30 -8.21
CA TYR A 448 -1.42 0.85 -8.15
C TYR A 448 -2.10 0.32 -9.42
N HIS A 449 -3.27 0.87 -9.74
CA HIS A 449 -3.98 0.50 -10.95
C HIS A 449 -3.19 0.87 -12.22
N ARG A 450 -2.50 2.03 -12.20
CA ARG A 450 -1.61 2.46 -13.28
C ARG A 450 -0.43 1.50 -13.46
N ALA A 451 0.18 1.01 -12.37
CA ALA A 451 1.25 0.04 -12.43
C ALA A 451 0.82 -1.24 -13.15
N ASN A 452 -0.39 -1.75 -12.87
CA ASN A 452 -0.95 -2.89 -13.59
C ASN A 452 -1.12 -2.59 -15.09
N ILE A 453 -1.66 -1.43 -15.45
CA ILE A 453 -1.83 -1.02 -16.86
C ILE A 453 -0.47 -0.89 -17.56
N LEU A 454 0.55 -0.35 -16.89
CA LEU A 454 1.87 -0.05 -17.46
C LEU A 454 2.91 -1.16 -17.23
N ASN A 455 2.54 -2.28 -16.61
CA ASN A 455 3.45 -3.41 -16.49
C ASN A 455 3.63 -4.09 -17.86
N CYS A 456 4.85 -3.98 -18.41
CA CYS A 456 5.18 -4.52 -19.73
C CYS A 456 5.20 -6.06 -19.78
N ASP A 457 5.21 -6.73 -18.64
CA ASP A 457 5.20 -8.20 -18.56
C ASP A 457 3.83 -8.79 -18.88
N TYR A 458 2.74 -8.02 -18.70
CA TYR A 458 1.42 -8.49 -19.14
C TYR A 458 1.27 -8.35 -20.64
N THR A 459 0.71 -9.40 -21.25
CA THR A 459 0.51 -9.49 -22.70
C THR A 459 -0.95 -9.57 -23.11
N GLU A 460 -1.83 -9.92 -22.17
CA GLU A 460 -3.26 -10.10 -22.41
C GLU A 460 -4.11 -9.41 -21.34
N ILE A 461 -5.34 -9.07 -21.71
CA ILE A 461 -6.29 -8.36 -20.86
C ILE A 461 -7.72 -8.84 -21.12
N GLY A 462 -8.52 -8.88 -20.06
CA GLY A 462 -9.98 -8.95 -20.14
C GLY A 462 -10.62 -7.79 -19.39
N VAL A 463 -11.76 -7.30 -19.87
CA VAL A 463 -12.49 -6.22 -19.20
C VAL A 463 -13.95 -6.60 -19.04
N GLY A 464 -14.44 -6.49 -17.80
CA GLY A 464 -15.84 -6.63 -17.44
C GLY A 464 -16.45 -5.30 -17.02
N VAL A 465 -17.72 -5.10 -17.33
CA VAL A 465 -18.52 -3.99 -16.83
C VAL A 465 -19.97 -4.38 -16.64
N VAL A 466 -20.53 -4.02 -15.48
CA VAL A 466 -21.94 -4.27 -15.15
C VAL A 466 -22.55 -3.00 -14.57
N SER A 467 -23.69 -2.59 -15.11
CA SER A 467 -24.51 -1.53 -14.53
C SER A 467 -25.19 -2.02 -13.26
N GLY A 468 -25.21 -1.22 -12.21
CA GLY A 468 -25.81 -1.61 -10.94
C GLY A 468 -26.00 -0.41 -10.00
N SER A 469 -26.52 -0.68 -8.81
CA SER A 469 -26.66 0.32 -7.75
C SER A 469 -25.28 0.89 -7.38
N GLY A 470 -25.16 2.20 -7.34
CA GLY A 470 -23.91 2.92 -7.09
C GLY A 470 -23.04 3.13 -8.34
N GLY A 471 -23.60 2.95 -9.55
CA GLY A 471 -22.95 3.19 -10.84
C GLY A 471 -22.42 1.91 -11.50
N PRO A 472 -21.74 2.01 -12.65
CA PRO A 472 -21.11 0.88 -13.29
C PRO A 472 -19.98 0.29 -12.42
N TRP A 473 -19.89 -1.05 -12.44
CA TRP A 473 -18.87 -1.83 -11.78
C TRP A 473 -17.92 -2.36 -12.85
N TRP A 474 -16.64 -2.06 -12.70
CA TRP A 474 -15.60 -2.35 -13.68
C TRP A 474 -14.56 -3.31 -13.11
N THR A 475 -14.09 -4.22 -13.95
CA THR A 475 -12.93 -5.09 -13.67
C THR A 475 -12.03 -5.14 -14.89
N GLN A 476 -10.71 -5.01 -14.69
CA GLN A 476 -9.67 -5.33 -15.67
C GLN A 476 -8.85 -6.49 -15.12
N ASP A 477 -8.84 -7.63 -15.79
CA ASP A 477 -7.93 -8.75 -15.54
C ASP A 477 -6.78 -8.71 -16.54
N PHE A 478 -5.55 -8.59 -16.05
CA PHE A 478 -4.32 -8.66 -16.83
C PHE A 478 -3.69 -10.01 -16.63
N ALA A 479 -3.08 -10.58 -17.68
CA ALA A 479 -2.28 -11.80 -17.51
C ALA A 479 -1.23 -11.98 -18.60
N SER A 480 -0.30 -12.89 -18.30
CA SER A 480 0.60 -13.50 -19.29
C SER A 480 0.44 -15.01 -19.22
N PRO A 481 0.32 -15.70 -20.36
CA PRO A 481 0.17 -17.15 -20.39
C PRO A 481 1.45 -17.87 -19.88
N GLN A 482 1.25 -19.11 -19.40
CA GLN A 482 2.33 -20.03 -19.08
C GLN A 482 3.13 -20.40 -20.32
#